data_6f2879a536357102de470b533e10655d
#
_entry.id   6f2879a536357102de470b533e10655d
#
_cell.length_a   1.000
_cell.length_b   1.000
_cell.length_c   1.000
_cell.angle_alpha   90.00
_cell.angle_beta   90.00
_cell.angle_gamma   90.00
#
_symmetry.space_group_name_H-M   'P 1'
#
loop_
_entity.id
_entity.type
_entity.pdbx_description
1 polymer ?
#
loop_
_entity_poly.entity_id
_entity_poly.type
_entity_poly.pdbx_seq_one_letter_code
_entity_poly.pdbx_strand_id
1 'polypeptide(L)'
;EQGHFGDEGPQHKVEIDPFWMGKFEITWDLYELFVARDIDSKRPQQAKGKEVNIDVDAVSGATQPYTEMSFGMGIEGYPAICMTQLAAVKFCEWLSAMTGNFYRLPTEAEWEYACRAGTKTAYSFGDDPSDLDIYAWHEGNSGGAYHQVGQKKPNPWGLYDMHGNVSEWTLDQYVPTLYKQRKRKTVSNPLQKPTKTYPRVVRGGAWSDQSSRLRSATRRPSSKKWKKRDPQIPKSLWWHTDAPFVGF
;
A
#
# COMPACT_ATOMS: atom_id res chain seq x y z
N GLU A 1 -8.02 19.87 -10.97
CA GLU A 1 -8.58 19.33 -9.71
C GLU A 1 -8.54 20.43 -8.65
N GLN A 2 -9.68 20.81 -8.08
CA GLN A 2 -9.73 21.79 -6.98
C GLN A 2 -9.27 21.14 -5.67
N GLY A 3 -8.60 21.91 -4.81
CA GLY A 3 -8.24 21.46 -3.45
C GLY A 3 -7.02 20.53 -3.36
N HIS A 4 -6.17 20.47 -4.39
CA HIS A 4 -4.93 19.67 -4.34
C HIS A 4 -3.87 20.26 -3.38
N PHE A 5 -3.09 19.40 -2.76
CA PHE A 5 -1.94 19.82 -1.95
C PHE A 5 -0.75 20.23 -2.83
N GLY A 6 0.16 21.03 -2.26
CA GLY A 6 1.27 21.62 -3.02
C GLY A 6 2.31 20.63 -3.58
N ASP A 7 2.29 19.38 -3.14
CA ASP A 7 3.18 18.30 -3.59
C ASP A 7 2.53 17.37 -4.64
N GLU A 8 1.24 17.57 -4.94
CA GLU A 8 0.49 16.82 -5.95
C GLU A 8 0.67 17.39 -7.37
N GLY A 9 1.34 18.49 -7.50
CA GLY A 9 1.53 19.19 -8.78
C GLY A 9 2.95 19.71 -9.01
N PRO A 10 3.21 20.17 -10.23
CA PRO A 10 2.34 20.18 -11.42
C PRO A 10 2.22 18.79 -12.06
N GLN A 11 1.12 18.59 -12.78
CA GLN A 11 0.95 17.38 -13.59
C GLN A 11 2.07 17.26 -14.65
N HIS A 12 2.49 16.03 -14.91
CA HIS A 12 3.46 15.69 -15.93
C HIS A 12 3.06 14.38 -16.62
N LYS A 13 3.52 14.18 -17.83
CA LYS A 13 3.23 12.96 -18.57
C LYS A 13 4.03 11.78 -18.03
N VAL A 14 3.34 10.67 -17.78
CA VAL A 14 3.93 9.41 -17.35
C VAL A 14 3.54 8.32 -18.35
N GLU A 15 4.49 7.47 -18.70
CA GLU A 15 4.29 6.25 -19.48
C GLU A 15 4.60 5.06 -18.57
N ILE A 16 3.67 4.11 -18.52
CA ILE A 16 3.76 2.94 -17.63
C ILE A 16 3.55 1.69 -18.49
N ASP A 17 4.46 0.74 -18.36
CA ASP A 17 4.33 -0.56 -19.00
C ASP A 17 3.16 -1.35 -18.37
N PRO A 18 2.57 -2.32 -19.08
CA PRO A 18 1.53 -3.16 -18.51
C PRO A 18 2.00 -3.88 -17.24
N PHE A 19 1.13 -3.90 -16.24
CA PHE A 19 1.37 -4.61 -14.97
C PHE A 19 0.08 -5.23 -14.44
N TRP A 20 0.23 -6.21 -13.58
CA TRP A 20 -0.86 -6.77 -12.78
C TRP A 20 -0.87 -6.13 -11.40
N MET A 21 -2.07 -5.92 -10.85
CA MET A 21 -2.24 -5.38 -9.50
C MET A 21 -3.19 -6.25 -8.70
N GLY A 22 -2.93 -6.42 -7.42
CA GLY A 22 -3.83 -7.07 -6.48
C GLY A 22 -5.18 -6.37 -6.47
N LYS A 23 -6.25 -7.14 -6.41
CA LYS A 23 -7.62 -6.61 -6.44
C LYS A 23 -8.02 -5.94 -5.12
N PHE A 24 -7.42 -6.39 -4.04
CA PHE A 24 -7.66 -5.98 -2.67
C PHE A 24 -6.34 -5.68 -1.97
N GLU A 25 -6.42 -4.92 -0.89
CA GLU A 25 -5.34 -4.81 0.09
C GLU A 25 -4.94 -6.20 0.60
N ILE A 26 -3.67 -6.40 0.94
CA ILE A 26 -3.21 -7.68 1.50
C ILE A 26 -3.83 -7.88 2.88
N THR A 27 -4.55 -9.00 3.03
CA THR A 27 -5.22 -9.34 4.29
C THR A 27 -4.29 -9.95 5.31
N TRP A 28 -4.70 -9.91 6.59
CA TRP A 28 -4.03 -10.63 7.67
C TRP A 28 -3.90 -12.12 7.38
N ASP A 29 -4.95 -12.74 6.81
CA ASP A 29 -4.93 -14.17 6.46
C ASP A 29 -3.73 -14.54 5.57
N LEU A 30 -3.37 -13.66 4.64
CA LEU A 30 -2.23 -13.87 3.75
C LEU A 30 -0.91 -13.41 4.38
N TYR A 31 -0.91 -12.28 5.08
CA TYR A 31 0.31 -11.73 5.68
C TYR A 31 0.83 -12.59 6.84
N GLU A 32 -0.07 -13.19 7.62
CA GLU A 32 0.31 -14.11 8.72
C GLU A 32 1.03 -15.35 8.21
N LEU A 33 0.74 -15.85 7.02
CA LEU A 33 1.49 -16.94 6.41
C LEU A 33 2.98 -16.60 6.21
N PHE A 34 3.26 -15.34 5.87
CA PHE A 34 4.64 -14.85 5.78
C PHE A 34 5.29 -14.68 7.16
N VAL A 35 4.55 -14.25 8.16
CA VAL A 35 5.07 -14.06 9.52
C VAL A 35 5.33 -15.40 10.21
N ALA A 36 4.41 -16.35 10.09
CA ALA A 36 4.51 -17.67 10.70
C ALA A 36 5.48 -18.60 9.97
N ARG A 37 5.59 -18.49 8.63
CA ARG A 37 6.45 -19.31 7.77
C ARG A 37 6.13 -20.81 7.77
N ASP A 38 5.03 -21.26 8.37
CA ASP A 38 4.66 -22.67 8.53
C ASP A 38 4.41 -23.39 7.19
N ILE A 39 4.14 -22.64 6.13
CA ILE A 39 3.87 -23.18 4.79
C ILE A 39 5.09 -23.17 3.86
N ASP A 40 6.24 -22.70 4.29
CA ASP A 40 7.43 -22.58 3.42
C ASP A 40 7.86 -23.94 2.85
N SER A 41 7.76 -25.00 3.66
CA SER A 41 8.02 -26.37 3.22
C SER A 41 7.03 -26.90 2.18
N LYS A 42 5.87 -26.27 2.05
CA LYS A 42 4.81 -26.64 1.08
C LYS A 42 4.97 -25.95 -0.28
N ARG A 43 6.08 -25.25 -0.49
CA ARG A 43 6.37 -24.57 -1.76
C ARG A 43 6.25 -25.55 -2.93
N PRO A 44 5.42 -25.25 -3.96
CA PRO A 44 5.30 -26.11 -5.13
C PRO A 44 6.64 -26.25 -5.87
N GLN A 45 7.05 -27.48 -6.21
CA GLN A 45 8.25 -27.72 -7.01
C GLN A 45 8.21 -26.99 -8.36
N GLN A 46 7.02 -26.80 -8.90
CA GLN A 46 6.80 -26.09 -10.16
C GLN A 46 7.12 -24.58 -10.08
N ALA A 47 7.24 -24.02 -8.88
CA ALA A 47 7.65 -22.63 -8.69
C ALA A 47 9.15 -22.43 -8.95
N LYS A 48 9.97 -23.52 -8.89
CA LYS A 48 11.39 -23.44 -9.22
C LYS A 48 11.58 -23.30 -10.74
N GLY A 49 12.41 -22.33 -11.13
CA GLY A 49 12.77 -22.13 -12.53
C GLY A 49 11.79 -21.36 -13.40
N LYS A 50 10.76 -20.74 -12.77
CA LYS A 50 9.89 -19.75 -13.44
C LYS A 50 10.56 -18.36 -13.48
N GLU A 51 9.77 -17.29 -13.42
CA GLU A 51 10.24 -15.89 -13.48
C GLU A 51 11.16 -15.51 -12.32
N VAL A 52 11.02 -16.18 -11.18
CA VAL A 52 11.77 -15.89 -9.97
C VAL A 52 12.50 -17.14 -9.48
N ASN A 53 13.83 -17.04 -9.40
CA ASN A 53 14.69 -18.08 -8.83
C ASN A 53 15.25 -17.61 -7.48
N ILE A 54 14.37 -17.35 -6.53
CA ILE A 54 14.72 -16.99 -5.14
C ILE A 54 14.42 -18.19 -4.27
N ASP A 55 15.37 -18.58 -3.42
CA ASP A 55 15.13 -19.55 -2.38
C ASP A 55 14.29 -18.90 -1.27
N VAL A 56 13.22 -19.56 -0.88
CA VAL A 56 12.33 -19.03 0.16
C VAL A 56 13.07 -18.85 1.49
N ASP A 57 14.03 -19.72 1.80
CA ASP A 57 14.84 -19.62 3.01
C ASP A 57 15.81 -18.43 2.99
N ALA A 58 16.14 -17.91 1.81
CA ALA A 58 16.96 -16.71 1.67
C ALA A 58 16.18 -15.41 1.91
N VAL A 59 14.85 -15.45 1.94
CA VAL A 59 14.03 -14.28 2.23
C VAL A 59 13.92 -14.06 3.73
N SER A 60 14.38 -12.90 4.21
CA SER A 60 14.25 -12.52 5.63
C SER A 60 12.78 -12.49 6.04
N GLY A 61 12.42 -13.25 7.06
CA GLY A 61 11.09 -13.29 7.65
C GLY A 61 10.88 -12.17 8.67
N ALA A 62 9.63 -11.74 8.85
CA ALA A 62 9.27 -10.82 9.91
C ALA A 62 9.42 -11.51 11.28
N THR A 63 9.91 -10.75 12.26
CA THR A 63 9.82 -11.19 13.66
C THR A 63 8.35 -11.20 14.07
N GLN A 64 7.88 -12.28 14.69
CA GLN A 64 6.53 -12.33 15.21
C GLN A 64 6.32 -11.21 16.25
N PRO A 65 5.23 -10.45 16.18
CA PRO A 65 4.94 -9.41 17.15
C PRO A 65 4.59 -10.04 18.51
N TYR A 66 4.98 -9.38 19.60
CA TYR A 66 4.62 -9.78 20.96
C TYR A 66 3.17 -9.42 21.34
N THR A 67 2.54 -8.56 20.56
CA THR A 67 1.16 -8.11 20.75
C THR A 67 0.39 -8.28 19.46
N GLU A 68 -0.91 -8.46 19.59
CA GLU A 68 -1.82 -8.53 18.45
C GLU A 68 -1.86 -7.15 17.75
N MET A 69 -1.50 -7.11 16.46
CA MET A 69 -1.26 -5.87 15.72
C MET A 69 -2.49 -5.33 15.00
N SER A 70 -3.64 -6.02 15.06
CA SER A 70 -4.92 -5.47 14.59
C SER A 70 -5.56 -4.50 15.60
N PHE A 71 -5.04 -4.47 16.84
CA PHE A 71 -5.59 -3.69 17.96
C PHE A 71 -7.08 -3.97 18.21
N GLY A 72 -7.51 -5.21 17.95
CA GLY A 72 -8.89 -5.64 18.12
C GLY A 72 -9.87 -5.15 17.05
N MET A 73 -9.37 -4.54 15.96
CA MET A 73 -10.24 -4.04 14.89
C MET A 73 -10.68 -5.12 13.90
N GLY A 74 -10.06 -6.30 13.90
CA GLY A 74 -10.43 -7.45 13.05
C GLY A 74 -9.24 -8.06 12.31
N ILE A 75 -9.35 -9.36 11.99
CA ILE A 75 -8.29 -10.15 11.34
C ILE A 75 -8.82 -10.83 10.08
N GLU A 76 -9.79 -11.73 10.18
CA GLU A 76 -10.28 -12.54 9.07
C GLU A 76 -10.90 -11.69 7.94
N GLY A 77 -10.27 -11.66 6.78
CA GLY A 77 -10.67 -10.84 5.64
C GLY A 77 -10.38 -9.33 5.79
N TYR A 78 -9.70 -8.91 6.86
CA TYR A 78 -9.29 -7.52 7.07
C TYR A 78 -7.88 -7.25 6.55
N PRO A 79 -7.57 -6.01 6.10
CA PRO A 79 -6.23 -5.68 5.63
C PRO A 79 -5.20 -5.78 6.73
N ALA A 80 -4.03 -6.31 6.41
CA ALA A 80 -2.89 -6.29 7.31
C ALA A 80 -2.36 -4.87 7.47
N ILE A 81 -2.09 -4.48 8.71
CA ILE A 81 -1.64 -3.14 9.07
C ILE A 81 -0.36 -3.16 9.93
N CYS A 82 0.15 -1.98 10.24
CA CYS A 82 1.27 -1.79 11.18
C CYS A 82 2.60 -2.43 10.76
N MET A 83 2.77 -2.80 9.49
CA MET A 83 4.07 -3.19 8.96
C MET A 83 4.85 -1.99 8.42
N THR A 84 6.16 -2.12 8.36
CA THR A 84 7.02 -1.17 7.64
C THR A 84 6.96 -1.43 6.13
N GLN A 85 7.37 -0.45 5.31
CA GLN A 85 7.53 -0.68 3.87
C GLN A 85 8.53 -1.82 3.60
N LEU A 86 9.59 -1.95 4.41
CA LEU A 86 10.54 -3.05 4.28
C LEU A 86 9.86 -4.41 4.46
N ALA A 87 9.00 -4.53 5.49
CA ALA A 87 8.26 -5.78 5.72
C ALA A 87 7.31 -6.10 4.55
N ALA A 88 6.62 -5.10 4.00
CA ALA A 88 5.78 -5.27 2.83
C ALA A 88 6.59 -5.71 1.58
N VAL A 89 7.78 -5.14 1.37
CA VAL A 89 8.71 -5.59 0.30
C VAL A 89 9.15 -7.03 0.53
N LYS A 90 9.50 -7.41 1.76
CA LYS A 90 9.91 -8.78 2.09
C LYS A 90 8.77 -9.79 1.96
N PHE A 91 7.54 -9.38 2.27
CA PHE A 91 6.37 -10.17 1.95
C PHE A 91 6.26 -10.45 0.44
N CYS A 92 6.42 -9.42 -0.40
CA CYS A 92 6.40 -9.59 -1.86
C CYS A 92 7.52 -10.52 -2.36
N GLU A 93 8.74 -10.41 -1.80
CA GLU A 93 9.85 -11.32 -2.10
C GLU A 93 9.52 -12.76 -1.71
N TRP A 94 8.96 -12.98 -0.51
CA TRP A 94 8.52 -14.28 -0.03
C TRP A 94 7.41 -14.87 -0.93
N LEU A 95 6.39 -14.08 -1.26
CA LEU A 95 5.32 -14.53 -2.13
C LEU A 95 5.85 -14.89 -3.54
N SER A 96 6.83 -14.13 -4.03
CA SER A 96 7.52 -14.44 -5.28
C SER A 96 8.27 -15.77 -5.19
N ALA A 97 8.98 -16.02 -4.10
CA ALA A 97 9.68 -17.27 -3.87
C ALA A 97 8.70 -18.45 -3.75
N MET A 98 7.57 -18.26 -3.07
CA MET A 98 6.55 -19.30 -2.88
C MET A 98 5.85 -19.68 -4.18
N THR A 99 5.55 -18.70 -5.04
CA THR A 99 4.70 -18.92 -6.23
C THR A 99 5.50 -19.08 -7.54
N GLY A 100 6.73 -18.56 -7.59
CA GLY A 100 7.55 -18.46 -8.79
C GLY A 100 7.14 -17.32 -9.74
N ASN A 101 6.16 -16.51 -9.39
CA ASN A 101 5.80 -15.28 -10.10
C ASN A 101 6.48 -14.08 -9.43
N PHE A 102 6.66 -12.99 -10.17
CA PHE A 102 7.28 -11.79 -9.61
C PHE A 102 6.26 -10.86 -8.98
N TYR A 103 6.38 -10.63 -7.67
CA TYR A 103 5.56 -9.69 -6.91
C TYR A 103 6.42 -8.58 -6.33
N ARG A 104 5.89 -7.38 -6.31
CA ARG A 104 6.47 -6.19 -5.68
C ARG A 104 5.38 -5.20 -5.30
N LEU A 105 5.70 -4.25 -4.44
CA LEU A 105 4.85 -3.08 -4.26
C LEU A 105 4.75 -2.29 -5.59
N PRO A 106 3.64 -1.59 -5.84
CA PRO A 106 3.54 -0.68 -6.97
C PRO A 106 4.49 0.51 -6.80
N THR A 107 4.94 1.09 -7.90
CA THR A 107 5.46 2.46 -7.86
C THR A 107 4.33 3.44 -7.55
N GLU A 108 4.64 4.62 -7.08
CA GLU A 108 3.64 5.65 -6.83
C GLU A 108 2.80 5.98 -8.07
N ALA A 109 3.43 5.98 -9.25
CA ALA A 109 2.75 6.26 -10.51
C ALA A 109 1.83 5.11 -10.95
N GLU A 110 2.24 3.87 -10.77
CA GLU A 110 1.39 2.69 -11.03
C GLU A 110 0.17 2.70 -10.12
N TRP A 111 0.37 2.99 -8.84
CA TRP A 111 -0.72 3.09 -7.88
C TRP A 111 -1.75 4.14 -8.29
N GLU A 112 -1.30 5.37 -8.60
CA GLU A 112 -2.22 6.45 -9.01
C GLU A 112 -2.93 6.14 -10.33
N TYR A 113 -2.23 5.54 -11.29
CA TYR A 113 -2.82 5.10 -12.55
C TYR A 113 -3.93 4.07 -12.33
N ALA A 114 -3.67 3.07 -11.48
CA ALA A 114 -4.64 2.04 -11.13
C ALA A 114 -5.82 2.60 -10.33
N CYS A 115 -5.55 3.48 -9.35
CA CYS A 115 -6.59 4.16 -8.58
C CYS A 115 -7.53 4.97 -9.47
N ARG A 116 -7.00 5.75 -10.41
CA ARG A 116 -7.78 6.55 -11.34
C ARG A 116 -8.61 5.72 -12.31
N ALA A 117 -8.15 4.55 -12.70
CA ALA A 117 -8.83 3.65 -13.62
C ALA A 117 -9.39 4.36 -14.87
N GLY A 118 -8.59 5.26 -15.46
CA GLY A 118 -8.93 6.03 -16.65
C GLY A 118 -9.59 7.39 -16.38
N THR A 119 -9.95 7.72 -15.14
CA THR A 119 -10.56 9.01 -14.79
C THR A 119 -9.52 10.13 -14.62
N LYS A 120 -10.00 11.38 -14.67
CA LYS A 120 -9.20 12.59 -14.39
C LYS A 120 -9.74 13.36 -13.18
N THR A 121 -10.76 12.85 -12.56
CA THR A 121 -11.49 13.43 -11.43
C THR A 121 -10.72 13.29 -10.11
N ALA A 122 -11.19 13.93 -9.06
CA ALA A 122 -10.61 13.85 -7.72
C ALA A 122 -10.57 12.40 -7.21
N TYR A 123 -11.63 11.66 -7.46
CA TYR A 123 -11.78 10.24 -7.13
C TYR A 123 -12.04 9.43 -8.40
N SER A 124 -11.94 8.11 -8.34
CA SER A 124 -12.20 7.23 -9.48
C SER A 124 -13.66 7.22 -9.93
N PHE A 125 -14.57 7.75 -9.11
CA PHE A 125 -16.01 7.82 -9.36
C PHE A 125 -16.52 9.23 -9.70
N GLY A 126 -15.68 10.27 -9.58
CA GLY A 126 -16.07 11.66 -9.85
C GLY A 126 -15.34 12.67 -8.96
N ASP A 127 -15.86 13.90 -8.95
CA ASP A 127 -15.31 14.99 -8.14
C ASP A 127 -16.08 15.24 -6.84
N ASP A 128 -17.30 14.71 -6.72
CA ASP A 128 -18.16 14.94 -5.57
C ASP A 128 -17.80 13.99 -4.41
N PRO A 129 -17.32 14.50 -3.27
CA PRO A 129 -17.02 13.69 -2.10
C PRO A 129 -18.26 13.10 -1.41
N SER A 130 -19.48 13.52 -1.74
CA SER A 130 -20.70 12.95 -1.16
C SER A 130 -20.92 11.48 -1.54
N ASP A 131 -20.33 11.02 -2.65
CA ASP A 131 -20.40 9.64 -3.08
C ASP A 131 -19.37 8.72 -2.39
N LEU A 132 -18.46 9.27 -1.56
CA LEU A 132 -17.41 8.48 -0.88
C LEU A 132 -17.95 7.31 -0.06
N ASP A 133 -19.10 7.47 0.59
CA ASP A 133 -19.70 6.42 1.41
C ASP A 133 -19.98 5.12 0.63
N ILE A 134 -20.15 5.24 -0.69
CA ILE A 134 -20.38 4.11 -1.58
C ILE A 134 -19.09 3.37 -1.92
N TYR A 135 -17.95 4.09 -1.99
CA TYR A 135 -16.68 3.59 -2.53
C TYR A 135 -15.57 3.44 -1.50
N ALA A 136 -15.74 4.00 -0.29
CA ALA A 136 -14.64 4.13 0.66
C ALA A 136 -15.07 3.97 2.12
N TRP A 137 -14.16 3.44 2.94
CA TRP A 137 -14.19 3.56 4.39
C TRP A 137 -13.30 4.74 4.80
N HIS A 138 -13.88 5.73 5.48
CA HIS A 138 -13.22 6.98 5.86
C HIS A 138 -13.71 7.48 7.22
N GLU A 139 -13.16 8.60 7.73
CA GLU A 139 -13.50 9.15 9.05
C GLU A 139 -15.03 9.26 9.31
N GLY A 140 -15.81 9.60 8.28
CA GLY A 140 -17.26 9.80 8.40
C GLY A 140 -18.10 8.54 8.55
N ASN A 141 -17.61 7.38 8.11
CA ASN A 141 -18.41 6.15 8.04
C ASN A 141 -17.72 4.88 8.57
N SER A 142 -16.44 4.96 8.96
CA SER A 142 -15.66 3.80 9.41
C SER A 142 -15.96 3.33 10.82
N GLY A 143 -16.65 4.14 11.64
CA GLY A 143 -16.82 3.82 13.06
C GLY A 143 -15.52 3.83 13.87
N GLY A 144 -14.45 4.43 13.33
CA GLY A 144 -13.15 4.52 14.00
C GLY A 144 -12.25 3.28 13.83
N ALA A 145 -12.52 2.43 12.83
CA ALA A 145 -11.75 1.22 12.53
C ALA A 145 -11.68 0.97 11.02
N TYR A 146 -10.71 0.17 10.59
CA TYR A 146 -10.72 -0.39 9.25
C TYR A 146 -11.72 -1.54 9.13
N HIS A 147 -12.06 -1.92 7.91
CA HIS A 147 -13.07 -2.93 7.60
C HIS A 147 -12.51 -4.04 6.72
N GLN A 148 -13.24 -5.15 6.60
CA GLN A 148 -12.92 -6.21 5.64
C GLN A 148 -12.78 -5.65 4.23
N VAL A 149 -11.83 -6.16 3.48
CA VAL A 149 -11.57 -5.71 2.11
C VAL A 149 -12.75 -5.97 1.18
N GLY A 150 -12.95 -5.11 0.20
CA GLY A 150 -13.92 -5.34 -0.88
C GLY A 150 -15.39 -5.13 -0.51
N GLN A 151 -15.71 -4.51 0.61
CA GLN A 151 -17.09 -4.27 1.01
C GLN A 151 -17.72 -3.05 0.34
N LYS A 152 -16.92 -2.13 -0.16
CA LYS A 152 -17.37 -0.96 -0.90
C LYS A 152 -17.34 -1.24 -2.41
N LYS A 153 -17.87 -0.33 -3.23
CA LYS A 153 -17.80 -0.48 -4.69
C LYS A 153 -16.36 -0.33 -5.19
N PRO A 154 -15.96 -1.14 -6.17
CA PRO A 154 -14.65 -0.99 -6.79
C PRO A 154 -14.59 0.23 -7.72
N ASN A 155 -13.36 0.60 -8.11
CA ASN A 155 -13.14 1.53 -9.19
C ASN A 155 -13.51 0.90 -10.56
N PRO A 156 -13.50 1.66 -11.69
CA PRO A 156 -13.86 1.13 -13.01
C PRO A 156 -13.05 -0.07 -13.51
N TRP A 157 -11.87 -0.34 -12.92
CA TRP A 157 -11.04 -1.49 -13.26
C TRP A 157 -11.22 -2.68 -12.30
N GLY A 158 -12.15 -2.56 -11.35
CA GLY A 158 -12.47 -3.64 -10.41
C GLY A 158 -11.53 -3.71 -9.20
N LEU A 159 -10.74 -2.68 -8.94
CA LEU A 159 -9.90 -2.56 -7.74
C LEU A 159 -10.71 -1.95 -6.61
N TYR A 160 -10.61 -2.53 -5.42
CA TYR A 160 -11.34 -2.11 -4.22
C TYR A 160 -10.46 -1.28 -3.31
N ASP A 161 -11.10 -0.54 -2.43
CA ASP A 161 -10.51 0.19 -1.30
C ASP A 161 -9.43 1.23 -1.68
N MET A 162 -9.36 1.60 -2.97
CA MET A 162 -8.41 2.58 -3.49
C MET A 162 -8.56 4.00 -2.89
N HIS A 163 -9.64 4.28 -2.16
CA HIS A 163 -9.98 5.59 -1.59
C HIS A 163 -10.31 5.48 -0.10
N GLY A 164 -9.49 4.84 0.71
CA GLY A 164 -9.74 4.70 2.15
C GLY A 164 -9.36 3.33 2.67
N ASN A 165 -10.08 2.85 3.66
CA ASN A 165 -9.76 1.66 4.43
C ASN A 165 -8.38 1.75 5.05
N VAL A 166 -7.30 1.29 4.40
CA VAL A 166 -5.93 1.56 4.86
C VAL A 166 -5.08 2.26 3.80
N SER A 167 -4.17 3.13 4.22
CA SER A 167 -3.21 3.74 3.31
C SER A 167 -2.18 2.71 2.86
N GLU A 168 -1.80 2.70 1.59
CA GLU A 168 -0.98 1.67 1.00
C GLU A 168 0.46 2.12 0.75
N TRP A 169 1.42 1.25 1.11
CA TRP A 169 2.82 1.45 0.77
C TRP A 169 3.06 1.38 -0.73
N THR A 170 3.83 2.33 -1.26
CA THR A 170 4.44 2.26 -2.59
C THR A 170 5.96 2.10 -2.49
N LEU A 171 6.63 1.80 -3.60
CA LEU A 171 8.09 1.65 -3.63
C LEU A 171 8.85 2.96 -3.42
N ASP A 172 8.22 4.10 -3.68
CA ASP A 172 8.90 5.36 -3.87
C ASP A 172 9.37 6.03 -2.58
N GLN A 173 10.51 6.71 -2.67
CA GLN A 173 10.91 7.73 -1.71
C GLN A 173 10.01 8.95 -1.87
N TYR A 174 9.45 9.45 -0.78
CA TYR A 174 8.70 10.70 -0.84
C TYR A 174 9.63 11.90 -1.01
N VAL A 175 9.44 12.65 -2.09
CA VAL A 175 10.12 13.91 -2.37
C VAL A 175 9.05 14.96 -2.70
N PRO A 176 8.83 15.99 -1.87
CA PRO A 176 7.71 16.92 -2.04
C PRO A 176 7.81 17.75 -3.33
N THR A 177 9.01 17.91 -3.88
CA THR A 177 9.25 18.70 -5.10
C THR A 177 9.39 17.85 -6.36
N LEU A 178 9.17 16.54 -6.27
CA LEU A 178 9.43 15.60 -7.37
C LEU A 178 8.67 15.96 -8.64
N TYR A 179 7.39 16.29 -8.52
CA TYR A 179 6.57 16.63 -9.67
C TYR A 179 6.99 17.97 -10.31
N LYS A 180 7.46 18.92 -9.51
CA LYS A 180 8.06 20.17 -10.03
C LYS A 180 9.32 19.89 -10.85
N GLN A 181 10.15 18.93 -10.44
CA GLN A 181 11.37 18.55 -11.16
C GLN A 181 11.05 17.80 -12.47
N ARG A 182 9.90 17.15 -12.55
CA ARG A 182 9.40 16.40 -13.71
C ARG A 182 8.52 17.24 -14.64
N LYS A 183 8.22 18.49 -14.28
CA LYS A 183 7.39 19.40 -15.07
C LYS A 183 7.87 19.44 -16.54
N ARG A 184 6.93 19.34 -17.49
CA ARG A 184 7.18 19.32 -18.94
C ARG A 184 8.03 18.16 -19.45
N LYS A 185 8.26 17.13 -18.65
CA LYS A 185 8.96 15.90 -19.07
C LYS A 185 7.95 14.77 -19.20
N THR A 186 8.19 13.88 -20.16
CA THR A 186 7.60 12.55 -20.15
C THR A 186 8.55 11.63 -19.39
N VAL A 187 8.05 10.89 -18.43
CA VAL A 187 8.85 9.97 -17.62
C VAL A 187 8.28 8.57 -17.79
N SER A 188 9.12 7.67 -18.29
CA SER A 188 8.74 6.27 -18.48
C SER A 188 9.05 5.45 -17.21
N ASN A 189 8.09 4.65 -16.77
CA ASN A 189 8.15 3.77 -15.59
C ASN A 189 8.83 4.46 -14.38
N PRO A 190 8.31 5.62 -13.94
CA PRO A 190 8.99 6.40 -12.93
C PRO A 190 9.04 5.68 -11.59
N LEU A 191 10.23 5.59 -11.04
CA LEU A 191 10.50 5.15 -9.67
C LEU A 191 11.46 6.15 -9.01
N GLN A 192 11.04 6.74 -7.91
CA GLN A 192 11.95 7.50 -7.05
C GLN A 192 12.62 6.54 -6.07
N LYS A 193 13.78 6.01 -6.47
CA LYS A 193 14.51 5.02 -5.65
C LYS A 193 14.72 5.51 -4.22
N PRO A 194 14.40 4.69 -3.24
CA PRO A 194 14.61 5.01 -1.83
C PRO A 194 16.11 5.10 -1.48
N THR A 195 16.48 6.20 -0.84
CA THR A 195 17.83 6.42 -0.29
C THR A 195 17.84 6.55 1.23
N LYS A 196 16.66 6.69 1.84
CA LYS A 196 16.46 6.85 3.30
C LYS A 196 15.29 6.00 3.74
N THR A 197 15.27 5.56 4.98
CA THR A 197 14.13 4.83 5.57
C THR A 197 12.86 5.68 5.57
N TYR A 198 12.97 6.96 5.85
CA TYR A 198 11.87 7.93 5.87
C TYR A 198 12.27 9.22 5.13
N PRO A 199 11.27 9.93 4.55
CA PRO A 199 9.91 9.51 4.31
C PRO A 199 9.77 8.61 3.06
N ARG A 200 8.84 7.67 3.10
CA ARG A 200 8.35 6.87 1.96
C ARG A 200 6.99 7.36 1.56
N VAL A 201 6.53 7.01 0.36
CA VAL A 201 5.19 7.37 -0.10
C VAL A 201 4.17 6.33 0.35
N VAL A 202 3.05 6.77 0.88
CA VAL A 202 1.81 5.99 1.00
C VAL A 202 0.68 6.72 0.28
N ARG A 203 -0.30 5.97 -0.19
CA ARG A 203 -1.39 6.44 -1.03
C ARG A 203 -2.74 5.95 -0.50
N GLY A 204 -3.85 6.43 -1.08
CA GLY A 204 -5.21 5.98 -0.80
C GLY A 204 -5.94 6.72 0.31
N GLY A 205 -5.23 7.17 1.32
CA GLY A 205 -5.85 7.61 2.58
C GLY A 205 -6.30 6.42 3.41
N ALA A 206 -6.94 6.63 4.54
CA ALA A 206 -7.32 5.58 5.46
C ALA A 206 -8.69 5.83 6.11
N TRP A 207 -9.18 4.82 6.83
CA TRP A 207 -10.42 4.85 7.60
C TRP A 207 -10.56 6.06 8.55
N SER A 208 -9.45 6.64 8.96
CA SER A 208 -9.39 7.81 9.87
C SER A 208 -9.17 9.14 9.16
N ASP A 209 -9.16 9.16 7.83
CA ASP A 209 -8.87 10.36 7.04
C ASP A 209 -10.16 10.99 6.50
N GLN A 210 -10.12 12.32 6.34
CA GLN A 210 -11.17 13.10 5.69
C GLN A 210 -11.08 12.96 4.16
N SER A 211 -12.19 13.23 3.48
CA SER A 211 -12.35 13.13 2.02
C SER A 211 -11.18 13.74 1.22
N SER A 212 -10.67 14.89 1.64
CA SER A 212 -9.55 15.55 0.98
C SER A 212 -8.26 14.73 0.93
N ARG A 213 -8.11 13.74 1.84
CA ARG A 213 -6.96 12.83 1.90
C ARG A 213 -7.14 11.55 1.08
N LEU A 214 -8.37 11.28 0.62
CA LEU A 214 -8.72 10.08 -0.12
C LEU A 214 -8.67 10.27 -1.64
N ARG A 215 -8.36 11.47 -2.14
CA ARG A 215 -8.29 11.75 -3.58
C ARG A 215 -7.18 10.95 -4.27
N SER A 216 -7.40 10.59 -5.51
CA SER A 216 -6.43 9.82 -6.32
C SER A 216 -5.04 10.45 -6.37
N ALA A 217 -4.94 11.78 -6.34
CA ALA A 217 -3.66 12.50 -6.40
C ALA A 217 -2.98 12.65 -5.04
N THR A 218 -3.67 12.38 -3.93
CA THR A 218 -3.15 12.67 -2.59
C THR A 218 -1.94 11.82 -2.26
N ARG A 219 -0.90 12.48 -1.78
CA ARG A 219 0.38 11.90 -1.39
C ARG A 219 0.58 12.04 0.11
N ARG A 220 1.02 10.99 0.78
CA ARG A 220 1.34 11.03 2.21
C ARG A 220 2.78 10.59 2.47
N PRO A 221 3.61 11.42 3.13
CA PRO A 221 4.93 10.99 3.58
C PRO A 221 4.81 10.10 4.82
N SER A 222 5.50 8.99 4.83
CA SER A 222 5.70 8.22 6.06
C SER A 222 6.61 8.97 7.05
N SER A 223 6.52 8.64 8.32
CA SER A 223 7.23 9.36 9.37
C SER A 223 7.91 8.43 10.38
N LYS A 224 9.06 8.85 10.90
CA LYS A 224 9.68 8.21 12.08
C LYS A 224 8.75 8.17 13.30
N LYS A 225 7.78 9.08 13.37
CA LYS A 225 6.80 9.14 14.47
C LYS A 225 5.86 7.92 14.48
N TRP A 226 5.73 7.19 13.37
CA TRP A 226 4.94 5.97 13.29
C TRP A 226 5.54 4.79 14.06
N LYS A 227 6.72 4.96 14.66
CA LYS A 227 7.36 4.00 15.56
C LYS A 227 7.42 4.46 17.02
N LYS A 228 6.73 5.54 17.36
CA LYS A 228 6.82 6.13 18.70
C LYS A 228 6.11 5.28 19.76
N ARG A 229 5.01 4.64 19.37
CA ARG A 229 4.15 3.81 20.21
C ARG A 229 4.30 2.32 19.94
N ASP A 230 5.32 1.94 19.15
CA ASP A 230 5.59 0.52 18.86
C ASP A 230 5.57 -0.26 20.17
N PRO A 231 4.62 -1.19 20.34
CA PRO A 231 4.45 -1.96 21.57
C PRO A 231 5.54 -3.01 21.76
N GLN A 232 6.39 -3.22 20.75
CA GLN A 232 7.47 -4.19 20.79
C GLN A 232 8.58 -3.75 21.73
N ILE A 233 9.02 -4.63 22.63
CA ILE A 233 10.18 -4.41 23.48
C ILE A 233 11.10 -5.64 23.38
N PRO A 234 12.30 -5.52 22.79
CA PRO A 234 12.86 -4.31 22.17
C PRO A 234 12.11 -3.91 20.89
N LYS A 235 12.04 -2.61 20.60
CA LYS A 235 11.35 -2.10 19.40
C LYS A 235 11.91 -2.70 18.14
N SER A 236 11.04 -3.22 17.28
CA SER A 236 11.42 -3.64 15.94
C SER A 236 11.72 -2.42 15.07
N LEU A 237 12.96 -2.27 14.65
CA LEU A 237 13.34 -1.20 13.72
C LEU A 237 12.94 -1.51 12.28
N TRP A 238 12.67 -2.78 11.96
CA TRP A 238 12.59 -3.27 10.60
C TRP A 238 11.18 -3.70 10.19
N TRP A 239 10.40 -4.32 11.09
CA TRP A 239 9.21 -5.04 10.73
C TRP A 239 7.91 -4.30 11.03
N HIS A 240 7.82 -3.60 12.15
CA HIS A 240 6.57 -3.06 12.67
C HIS A 240 6.57 -1.54 12.79
N THR A 241 5.38 -0.98 12.68
CA THR A 241 5.06 0.42 12.99
C THR A 241 3.90 0.46 13.97
N ASP A 242 3.63 1.63 14.54
CA ASP A 242 2.43 1.93 15.34
C ASP A 242 1.38 2.71 14.52
N ALA A 243 1.37 2.52 13.20
CA ALA A 243 0.47 3.20 12.29
C ALA A 243 -0.70 2.27 11.89
N PRO A 244 -1.81 2.23 12.65
CA PRO A 244 -2.91 1.30 12.43
C PRO A 244 -3.77 1.65 11.20
N PHE A 245 -3.30 2.57 10.41
CA PHE A 245 -3.94 3.07 9.21
C PHE A 245 -3.10 2.81 7.94
N VAL A 246 -2.05 1.99 8.03
CA VAL A 246 -1.16 1.71 6.89
C VAL A 246 -0.98 0.22 6.69
N GLY A 247 -1.30 -0.23 5.47
CA GLY A 247 -1.12 -1.57 4.92
C GLY A 247 -0.48 -1.52 3.53
N PHE A 248 -0.82 -2.42 2.65
CA PHE A 248 -0.35 -2.46 1.26
C PHE A 248 -1.21 -3.36 0.38
#